data_7bd110d832ac10fc3ba36631c36028f9
#
_entry.id   7bd110d832ac10fc3ba36631c36028f9
#
_cell.length_a   1.000
_cell.length_b   1.000
_cell.length_c   1.000
_cell.angle_alpha   90.00
_cell.angle_beta   90.00
_cell.angle_gamma   90.00
#
_symmetry.space_group_name_H-M   'P 1'
#
loop_
_entity.id
_entity.type
_entity.pdbx_description
1 polymer ?
#
loop_
_entity_poly.entity_id
_entity_poly.type
_entity_poly.pdbx_seq_one_letter_code
_entity_poly.pdbx_strand_id
1 'polypeptide(L)'
;GRQSLYQDHQWMRDFGESLLVYRPPIDTRSVKAVMGAKSNGNPEKALNFLTPHQKWGIHSTYSDNLLMLTLSRGGPIVWMSEADAKDLGIEDNDWIEVFNSNGALTARAVVSQRVPAGMTMMYHAQERIVNLPGSEITEQRGGIHNSVTRITPKPTHMIGGYAQLA
;
A
#
# COMPACT_ATOMS: atom_id res chain seq x y z
N GLY A 1 5.55 30.06 -8.62
CA GLY A 1 4.62 30.06 -7.56
C GLY A 1 3.17 29.67 -7.89
N ARG A 2 2.85 29.26 -9.13
CA ARG A 2 1.50 28.79 -9.50
C ARG A 2 1.56 27.31 -9.91
N GLN A 3 0.57 26.56 -9.53
CA GLN A 3 0.41 25.19 -10.02
C GLN A 3 -0.07 25.22 -11.47
N SER A 4 0.67 24.56 -12.35
CA SER A 4 0.26 24.40 -13.75
C SER A 4 -0.55 23.13 -13.89
N LEU A 5 -1.82 23.27 -14.29
CA LEU A 5 -2.70 22.14 -14.59
C LEU A 5 -2.63 21.72 -16.07
N TYR A 6 -2.13 22.60 -16.91
CA TYR A 6 -1.85 22.36 -18.32
C TYR A 6 -0.41 22.71 -18.64
N GLN A 7 0.31 21.81 -19.29
CA GLN A 7 1.68 22.04 -19.69
C GLN A 7 1.76 22.23 -21.21
N ASP A 8 2.00 23.46 -21.63
CA ASP A 8 2.14 23.81 -23.03
C ASP A 8 3.59 23.63 -23.49
N HIS A 9 4.02 22.38 -23.56
CA HIS A 9 5.32 21.99 -24.07
C HIS A 9 5.14 21.10 -25.31
N GLN A 10 5.96 21.28 -26.35
CA GLN A 10 5.82 20.54 -27.60
C GLN A 10 5.69 19.03 -27.40
N TRP A 11 6.58 18.45 -26.64
CA TRP A 11 6.56 17.00 -26.38
C TRP A 11 5.32 16.54 -25.62
N MET A 12 4.82 17.36 -24.68
CA MET A 12 3.58 17.04 -23.97
C MET A 12 2.38 17.05 -24.93
N ARG A 13 2.37 17.96 -25.89
CA ARG A 13 1.35 17.99 -26.96
C ARG A 13 1.46 16.78 -27.87
N ASP A 14 2.68 16.47 -28.33
CA ASP A 14 2.94 15.35 -29.23
C ASP A 14 2.53 13.99 -28.64
N PHE A 15 2.66 13.85 -27.32
CA PHE A 15 2.29 12.64 -26.58
C PHE A 15 0.89 12.68 -25.96
N GLY A 16 0.15 13.79 -26.13
CA GLY A 16 -1.19 13.93 -25.57
C GLY A 16 -1.23 13.98 -24.04
N GLU A 17 -0.17 14.47 -23.41
CA GLU A 17 -0.02 14.50 -21.95
C GLU A 17 -0.03 15.89 -21.34
N SER A 18 -0.44 16.90 -22.11
CA SER A 18 -0.49 18.31 -21.66
C SER A 18 -1.47 18.54 -20.50
N LEU A 19 -2.50 17.73 -20.38
CA LEU A 19 -3.50 17.79 -19.32
C LEU A 19 -3.44 16.53 -18.45
N LEU A 20 -3.43 16.73 -17.15
CA LEU A 20 -3.55 15.63 -16.20
C LEU A 20 -4.98 15.07 -16.23
N VAL A 21 -5.11 13.84 -16.69
CA VAL A 21 -6.38 13.12 -16.71
C VAL A 21 -6.24 11.81 -15.95
N TYR A 22 -7.33 11.39 -15.33
CA TYR A 22 -7.37 10.08 -14.69
C TYR A 22 -7.17 8.99 -15.74
N ARG A 23 -6.28 8.05 -15.42
CA ARG A 23 -6.11 6.82 -16.18
C ARG A 23 -6.26 5.64 -15.22
N PRO A 24 -6.95 4.57 -15.61
CA PRO A 24 -7.08 3.40 -14.74
C PRO A 24 -5.70 2.77 -14.48
N PRO A 25 -5.52 2.09 -13.35
CA PRO A 25 -4.30 1.35 -13.06
C PRO A 25 -3.94 0.40 -14.19
N ILE A 26 -2.65 0.25 -14.47
CA ILE A 26 -2.15 -0.55 -15.59
C ILE A 26 -2.53 -2.03 -15.43
N ASP A 27 -2.70 -2.48 -14.23
CA ASP A 27 -2.86 -3.91 -13.90
C ASP A 27 -4.20 -4.24 -13.23
N THR A 28 -5.28 -3.66 -13.73
CA THR A 28 -6.64 -4.03 -13.26
C THR A 28 -7.01 -5.49 -13.54
N ARG A 29 -6.24 -6.20 -14.36
CA ARG A 29 -6.47 -7.63 -14.67
C ARG A 29 -5.91 -8.54 -13.59
N SER A 30 -4.81 -8.18 -12.94
CA SER A 30 -4.23 -9.00 -11.87
C SER A 30 -5.07 -9.01 -10.61
N VAL A 31 -5.80 -7.94 -10.32
CA VAL A 31 -6.74 -7.90 -9.18
C VAL A 31 -7.81 -9.00 -9.31
N LYS A 32 -8.34 -9.23 -10.52
CA LYS A 32 -9.32 -10.32 -10.75
C LYS A 32 -8.72 -11.71 -10.61
N ALA A 33 -7.45 -11.88 -10.96
CA ALA A 33 -6.75 -13.14 -10.81
C ALA A 33 -6.47 -13.49 -9.35
N VAL A 34 -6.12 -12.49 -8.54
CA VAL A 34 -5.89 -12.65 -7.09
C VAL A 34 -7.18 -12.96 -6.35
N MET A 35 -8.30 -12.38 -6.74
CA MET A 35 -9.62 -12.68 -6.15
C MET A 35 -10.08 -14.14 -6.34
N GLY A 36 -9.40 -14.92 -7.18
CA GLY A 36 -9.64 -16.34 -7.37
C GLY A 36 -8.63 -17.27 -6.71
N ALA A 37 -7.59 -16.72 -6.07
CA ALA A 37 -6.61 -17.51 -5.36
C ALA A 37 -7.22 -18.06 -4.06
N LYS A 38 -7.07 -19.36 -3.82
CA LYS A 38 -7.54 -19.96 -2.57
C LYS A 38 -6.52 -19.72 -1.46
N SER A 39 -6.99 -19.16 -0.39
CA SER A 39 -6.29 -19.09 0.88
C SER A 39 -6.04 -20.48 1.49
N ASN A 40 -5.06 -20.58 2.35
CA ASN A 40 -4.79 -21.74 3.21
C ASN A 40 -5.91 -21.99 4.26
N GLY A 41 -7.14 -21.60 3.97
CA GLY A 41 -8.30 -21.77 4.85
C GLY A 41 -8.69 -20.51 5.64
N ASN A 42 -7.90 -19.47 5.59
CA ASN A 42 -8.22 -18.18 6.21
C ASN A 42 -9.07 -17.31 5.28
N PRO A 43 -9.95 -16.45 5.82
CA PRO A 43 -10.71 -15.53 4.99
C PRO A 43 -9.78 -14.50 4.31
N GLU A 44 -10.00 -14.28 3.02
CA GLU A 44 -9.25 -13.34 2.20
C GLU A 44 -10.17 -12.33 1.51
N LYS A 45 -9.68 -11.12 1.33
CA LYS A 45 -10.37 -10.06 0.61
C LYS A 45 -9.38 -9.22 -0.19
N ALA A 46 -9.70 -8.98 -1.46
CA ALA A 46 -8.94 -8.05 -2.28
C ALA A 46 -9.34 -6.61 -1.98
N LEU A 47 -8.36 -5.77 -1.65
CA LEU A 47 -8.55 -4.37 -1.31
C LEU A 47 -7.60 -3.49 -2.12
N ASN A 48 -8.01 -2.25 -2.39
CA ASN A 48 -7.11 -1.26 -2.97
C ASN A 48 -6.12 -0.80 -1.91
N PHE A 49 -4.83 -0.98 -2.17
CA PHE A 49 -3.76 -0.68 -1.22
C PHE A 49 -3.10 0.66 -1.54
N LEU A 50 -3.11 1.58 -0.59
CA LEU A 50 -2.49 2.90 -0.69
C LEU A 50 -1.25 3.00 0.19
N THR A 51 -0.26 3.73 -0.26
CA THR A 51 1.00 3.92 0.46
C THR A 51 1.28 5.41 0.70
N PRO A 52 0.49 6.09 1.55
CA PRO A 52 0.69 7.51 1.82
C PRO A 52 1.91 7.77 2.72
N HIS A 53 2.34 9.03 2.74
CA HIS A 53 3.27 9.50 3.75
C HIS A 53 2.66 9.40 5.15
N GLN A 54 3.47 9.05 6.14
CA GLN A 54 3.00 9.07 7.52
C GLN A 54 2.89 10.51 8.03
N LYS A 55 1.96 10.71 8.94
CA LYS A 55 1.67 12.04 9.48
C LYS A 55 2.82 12.61 10.31
N TRP A 56 3.54 11.77 11.02
CA TRP A 56 4.50 12.18 12.05
C TRP A 56 5.95 11.83 11.72
N GLY A 57 6.21 11.27 10.56
CA GLY A 57 7.54 10.87 10.12
C GLY A 57 7.92 11.48 8.79
N ILE A 58 9.21 11.50 8.53
CA ILE A 58 9.79 11.89 7.25
C ILE A 58 10.50 10.65 6.70
N HIS A 59 9.83 9.91 5.84
CA HIS A 59 10.27 8.58 5.41
C HIS A 59 10.55 7.69 6.64
N SER A 60 11.72 7.08 6.74
CA SER A 60 12.13 6.29 7.91
C SER A 60 12.68 7.11 9.07
N THR A 61 12.84 8.42 8.90
CA THR A 61 13.34 9.29 9.96
C THR A 61 12.36 9.33 11.12
N TYR A 62 12.86 9.17 12.31
CA TYR A 62 12.14 9.07 13.59
C TYR A 62 11.42 7.74 13.84
N SER A 63 11.50 6.75 12.96
CA SER A 63 10.85 5.45 13.16
C SER A 63 11.43 4.63 14.34
N ASP A 64 12.64 4.96 14.77
CA ASP A 64 13.30 4.40 15.95
C ASP A 64 13.00 5.15 17.27
N ASN A 65 12.30 6.27 17.20
CA ASN A 65 11.90 7.04 18.38
C ASN A 65 10.74 6.34 19.10
N LEU A 66 10.88 6.08 20.39
CA LEU A 66 9.87 5.38 21.19
C LEU A 66 8.50 6.06 21.20
N LEU A 67 8.45 7.38 21.19
CA LEU A 67 7.18 8.11 21.13
C LEU A 67 6.50 7.92 19.77
N MET A 68 7.29 7.88 18.70
CA MET A 68 6.76 7.61 17.35
C MET A 68 6.28 6.18 17.19
N LEU A 69 7.01 5.21 17.77
CA LEU A 69 6.58 3.81 17.80
C LEU A 69 5.26 3.65 18.58
N THR A 70 5.06 4.40 19.65
CA THR A 70 3.79 4.40 20.38
C THR A 70 2.62 4.85 19.49
N LEU A 71 2.82 5.86 18.64
CA LEU A 71 1.82 6.32 17.68
C LEU A 71 1.54 5.30 16.56
N SER A 72 2.49 4.42 16.29
CA SER A 72 2.40 3.35 15.28
C SER A 72 2.19 1.96 15.91
N ARG A 73 1.67 1.90 17.14
CA ARG A 73 1.42 0.63 17.86
C ARG A 73 2.66 -0.29 17.94
N GLY A 74 3.84 0.29 17.98
CA GLY A 74 5.11 -0.42 18.12
C GLY A 74 5.64 -1.07 16.83
N GLY A 75 5.09 -0.77 15.67
CA GLY A 75 5.59 -1.35 14.42
C GLY A 75 4.73 -1.07 13.19
N PRO A 76 4.85 -1.87 12.15
CA PRO A 76 4.08 -1.74 10.94
C PRO A 76 2.58 -1.86 11.19
N ILE A 77 1.81 -0.93 10.66
CA ILE A 77 0.36 -0.90 10.75
C ILE A 77 -0.28 -0.78 9.37
N VAL A 78 -1.40 -1.44 9.21
CA VAL A 78 -2.24 -1.37 8.02
C VAL A 78 -3.64 -0.94 8.44
N TRP A 79 -4.11 0.15 7.89
CA TRP A 79 -5.43 0.70 8.14
C TRP A 79 -6.45 0.04 7.24
N MET A 80 -7.58 -0.34 7.79
CA MET A 80 -8.69 -0.93 7.03
C MET A 80 -10.04 -0.48 7.58
N SER A 81 -11.08 -0.62 6.77
CA SER A 81 -12.43 -0.25 7.17
C SER A 81 -13.02 -1.25 8.16
N GLU A 82 -13.94 -0.79 9.01
CA GLU A 82 -14.70 -1.65 9.92
C GLU A 82 -15.51 -2.72 9.17
N ALA A 83 -16.05 -2.38 8.00
CA ALA A 83 -16.83 -3.32 7.20
C ALA A 83 -15.95 -4.45 6.66
N ASP A 84 -14.77 -4.12 6.10
CA ASP A 84 -13.85 -5.12 5.58
C ASP A 84 -13.26 -5.98 6.71
N ALA A 85 -12.94 -5.39 7.84
CA ALA A 85 -12.45 -6.09 9.01
C ALA A 85 -13.48 -7.11 9.51
N LYS A 86 -14.75 -6.70 9.61
CA LYS A 86 -15.84 -7.58 10.02
C LYS A 86 -16.02 -8.75 9.05
N ASP A 87 -15.97 -8.50 7.74
CA ASP A 87 -16.10 -9.55 6.73
C ASP A 87 -14.99 -10.60 6.83
N LEU A 88 -13.79 -10.18 7.26
CA LEU A 88 -12.61 -11.02 7.42
C LEU A 88 -12.47 -11.62 8.82
N GLY A 89 -13.31 -11.21 9.77
CA GLY A 89 -13.16 -11.62 11.18
C GLY A 89 -11.91 -11.05 11.86
N ILE A 90 -11.45 -9.86 11.41
CA ILE A 90 -10.28 -9.18 11.94
C ILE A 90 -10.72 -8.17 13.01
N GLU A 91 -10.07 -8.22 14.16
CA GLU A 91 -10.23 -7.24 15.22
C GLU A 91 -9.14 -6.16 15.17
N ASP A 92 -9.42 -5.02 15.81
CA ASP A 92 -8.41 -3.95 15.90
C ASP A 92 -7.18 -4.45 16.65
N ASN A 93 -5.99 -4.20 16.08
CA ASN A 93 -4.71 -4.63 16.59
C ASN A 93 -4.32 -6.11 16.33
N ASP A 94 -5.11 -6.86 15.57
CA ASP A 94 -4.72 -8.18 15.12
C ASP A 94 -3.50 -8.13 14.18
N TRP A 95 -2.73 -9.21 14.17
CA TRP A 95 -1.72 -9.44 13.16
C TRP A 95 -2.36 -9.96 11.88
N ILE A 96 -2.08 -9.30 10.79
CA ILE A 96 -2.58 -9.63 9.46
C ILE A 96 -1.44 -9.77 8.46
N GLU A 97 -1.63 -10.61 7.47
CA GLU A 97 -0.77 -10.66 6.29
C GLU A 97 -1.42 -9.93 5.13
N VAL A 98 -0.64 -9.09 4.47
CA VAL A 98 -1.00 -8.45 3.19
C VAL A 98 -0.12 -9.04 2.13
N PHE A 99 -0.71 -9.61 1.11
CA PHE A 99 0.05 -10.33 0.08
C PHE A 99 -0.53 -10.15 -1.32
N ASN A 100 0.30 -10.35 -2.30
CA ASN A 100 -0.07 -10.43 -3.71
C ASN A 100 1.00 -11.20 -4.49
N SER A 101 0.94 -11.18 -5.81
CA SER A 101 1.93 -11.86 -6.66
C SER A 101 3.37 -11.34 -6.53
N ASN A 102 3.59 -10.18 -5.92
CA ASN A 102 4.92 -9.60 -5.73
C ASN A 102 5.59 -10.02 -4.43
N GLY A 103 4.80 -10.34 -3.41
CA GLY A 103 5.28 -10.77 -2.11
C GLY A 103 4.26 -10.60 -1.00
N ALA A 104 4.75 -10.58 0.24
CA ALA A 104 3.93 -10.45 1.43
C ALA A 104 4.56 -9.51 2.46
N LEU A 105 3.75 -8.97 3.31
CA LEU A 105 4.13 -8.26 4.52
C LEU A 105 3.19 -8.62 5.67
N THR A 106 3.66 -8.47 6.88
CA THR A 106 2.87 -8.65 8.09
C THR A 106 2.82 -7.35 8.87
N ALA A 107 1.65 -7.00 9.36
CA ALA A 107 1.43 -5.75 10.09
C ALA A 107 0.28 -5.90 11.08
N ARG A 108 0.14 -4.95 11.99
CA ARG A 108 -1.04 -4.86 12.85
C ARG A 108 -2.17 -4.15 12.14
N ALA A 109 -3.37 -4.69 12.24
CA ALA A 109 -4.57 -4.05 11.72
C ALA A 109 -4.94 -2.82 12.56
N VAL A 110 -5.27 -1.73 11.89
CA VAL A 110 -5.93 -0.56 12.47
C VAL A 110 -7.32 -0.47 11.85
N VAL A 111 -8.30 -0.94 12.60
CA VAL A 111 -9.70 -0.91 12.16
C VAL A 111 -10.30 0.46 12.44
N SER A 112 -10.81 1.13 11.41
CA SER A 112 -11.24 2.51 11.54
C SER A 112 -12.29 2.91 10.50
N GLN A 113 -13.23 3.75 10.92
CA GLN A 113 -14.21 4.43 10.06
C GLN A 113 -13.56 5.45 9.09
N ARG A 114 -12.29 5.80 9.29
CA ARG A 114 -11.56 6.75 8.44
C ARG A 114 -11.18 6.17 7.08
N VAL A 115 -11.22 4.86 6.94
CA VAL A 115 -10.91 4.16 5.70
C VAL A 115 -12.22 3.64 5.11
N PRO A 116 -12.57 4.00 3.88
CA PRO A 116 -13.76 3.48 3.23
C PRO A 116 -13.61 2.00 2.90
N ALA A 117 -14.72 1.28 2.83
CA ALA A 117 -14.74 -0.12 2.43
C ALA A 117 -14.12 -0.33 1.04
N GLY A 118 -13.40 -1.43 0.86
CA GLY A 118 -12.67 -1.75 -0.36
C GLY A 118 -11.29 -1.09 -0.45
N MET A 119 -10.88 -0.35 0.57
CA MET A 119 -9.57 0.32 0.64
C MET A 119 -8.79 -0.08 1.88
N THR A 120 -7.49 -0.09 1.72
CA THR A 120 -6.55 -0.23 2.84
C THR A 120 -5.35 0.66 2.60
N MET A 121 -4.65 1.03 3.65
CA MET A 121 -3.44 1.83 3.52
C MET A 121 -2.38 1.47 4.55
N MET A 122 -1.13 1.59 4.14
CA MET A 122 0.04 1.46 4.99
C MET A 122 0.94 2.67 4.78
N TYR A 123 1.42 3.27 5.86
CA TYR A 123 2.42 4.32 5.73
C TYR A 123 3.70 3.77 5.13
N HIS A 124 4.26 4.47 4.12
CA HIS A 124 5.51 4.04 3.52
C HIS A 124 6.71 4.26 4.44
N ALA A 125 7.83 3.61 4.12
CA ALA A 125 9.11 3.76 4.78
C ALA A 125 9.14 3.38 6.28
N GLN A 126 8.33 2.41 6.68
CA GLN A 126 8.41 1.81 8.01
C GLN A 126 9.54 0.77 8.12
N GLU A 127 9.91 0.40 9.35
CA GLU A 127 10.95 -0.58 9.61
C GLU A 127 10.56 -1.97 9.08
N ARG A 128 11.54 -2.70 8.54
CA ARG A 128 11.34 -4.02 7.91
C ARG A 128 11.44 -5.18 8.87
N ILE A 129 12.20 -5.00 9.93
CA ILE A 129 12.57 -6.11 10.82
C ILE A 129 11.60 -6.09 11.99
N VAL A 130 10.65 -6.99 11.95
CA VAL A 130 9.77 -7.29 13.07
C VAL A 130 9.89 -8.77 13.34
N ASN A 131 10.18 -9.11 14.58
CA ASN A 131 10.22 -10.49 15.00
C ASN A 131 8.79 -10.99 15.22
N LEU A 132 8.27 -11.73 14.24
CA LEU A 132 6.90 -12.22 14.23
C LEU A 132 6.89 -13.75 14.34
N PRO A 133 6.74 -14.29 15.56
CA PRO A 133 6.58 -15.72 15.72
C PRO A 133 5.33 -16.22 15.01
N GLY A 134 5.45 -17.24 14.17
CA GLY A 134 4.32 -17.88 13.51
C GLY A 134 3.82 -17.19 12.23
N SER A 135 4.56 -16.26 11.65
CA SER A 135 4.27 -15.79 10.31
C SER A 135 4.54 -16.90 9.29
N GLU A 136 3.52 -17.29 8.53
CA GLU A 136 3.59 -18.40 7.58
C GLU A 136 4.35 -18.04 6.29
N ILE A 137 4.27 -16.78 5.86
CA ILE A 137 4.85 -16.33 4.59
C ILE A 137 6.16 -15.55 4.81
N THR A 138 6.18 -14.67 5.79
CA THR A 138 7.32 -13.78 6.03
C THR A 138 8.26 -14.29 7.12
N GLU A 139 7.88 -15.36 7.81
CA GLU A 139 8.60 -15.92 8.97
C GLU A 139 8.90 -14.85 10.04
N GLN A 140 10.17 -14.47 10.18
CA GLN A 140 10.60 -13.48 11.17
C GLN A 140 10.65 -12.05 10.63
N ARG A 141 10.26 -11.83 9.37
CA ARG A 141 10.31 -10.51 8.73
C ARG A 141 8.92 -9.96 8.53
N GLY A 142 8.68 -8.76 9.06
CA GLY A 142 7.42 -8.05 8.86
C GLY A 142 7.19 -7.59 7.43
N GLY A 143 8.26 -7.34 6.67
CA GLY A 143 8.15 -6.71 5.36
C GLY A 143 7.78 -5.22 5.46
N ILE A 144 7.61 -4.59 4.32
CA ILE A 144 7.14 -3.20 4.18
C ILE A 144 6.22 -3.10 2.98
N HIS A 145 5.61 -1.93 2.78
CA HIS A 145 4.77 -1.67 1.61
C HIS A 145 5.40 -2.08 0.27
N ASN A 146 6.73 -1.92 0.12
CA ASN A 146 7.45 -2.34 -1.09
C ASN A 146 7.50 -3.86 -1.29
N SER A 147 7.19 -4.64 -0.28
CA SER A 147 7.12 -6.11 -0.43
C SER A 147 5.99 -6.55 -1.34
N VAL A 148 4.92 -5.77 -1.42
CA VAL A 148 3.73 -6.05 -2.23
C VAL A 148 3.59 -5.12 -3.43
N THR A 149 4.55 -4.23 -3.67
CA THR A 149 4.54 -3.31 -4.81
C THR A 149 5.57 -3.69 -5.85
N ARG A 150 5.33 -3.31 -7.09
CA ARG A 150 6.31 -3.39 -8.16
C ARG A 150 6.37 -2.09 -8.93
N ILE A 151 7.51 -1.81 -9.50
CA ILE A 151 7.72 -0.70 -10.42
C ILE A 151 7.48 -1.22 -11.83
N THR A 152 6.50 -0.66 -12.50
CA THR A 152 6.30 -0.90 -13.93
C THR A 152 6.66 0.38 -14.68
N PRO A 153 7.80 0.41 -15.37
CA PRO A 153 8.16 1.54 -16.21
C PRO A 153 7.12 1.67 -17.32
N LYS A 154 6.38 2.75 -17.31
CA LYS A 154 5.57 3.15 -18.44
C LYS A 154 6.35 4.25 -19.13
N PRO A 155 6.63 4.16 -20.44
CA PRO A 155 7.15 5.28 -21.18
C PRO A 155 6.09 6.40 -21.18
N THR A 156 6.14 7.23 -20.16
CA THR A 156 5.55 8.55 -20.17
C THR A 156 6.65 9.46 -20.65
N HIS A 157 6.66 9.74 -21.80
CA HIS A 157 7.59 10.30 -22.72
C HIS A 157 8.46 11.46 -22.22
N MET A 158 8.07 12.17 -21.16
CA MET A 158 8.75 13.38 -20.74
C MET A 158 9.24 13.41 -19.30
N ILE A 159 8.49 12.85 -18.40
CA ILE A 159 8.73 13.03 -16.96
C ILE A 159 9.08 11.69 -16.31
N GLY A 160 9.63 10.75 -17.04
CA GLY A 160 10.12 9.49 -16.49
C GLY A 160 9.14 8.89 -15.49
N GLY A 161 7.89 8.69 -15.88
CA GLY A 161 6.90 8.14 -14.98
C GLY A 161 7.07 6.64 -14.80
N TYR A 162 6.95 6.19 -13.60
CA TYR A 162 6.76 4.78 -13.29
C TYR A 162 5.45 4.61 -12.51
N ALA A 163 4.76 3.54 -12.78
CA ALA A 163 3.64 3.14 -11.95
C ALA A 163 4.14 2.17 -10.89
N GLN A 164 3.85 2.48 -9.64
CA GLN A 164 4.04 1.58 -8.52
C GLN A 164 2.68 0.90 -8.27
N LEU A 165 2.66 -0.42 -8.40
CA LEU A 165 1.46 -1.23 -8.28
C LEU A 165 1.55 -2.14 -7.05
N ALA A 166 0.49 -2.18 -6.28
CA ALA A 166 0.35 -3.07 -5.11
C ALA A 166 -0.84 -4.00 -5.27
#